data_39877fb4109a1c2621f8f33328bc7f9f
#
_entry.id   39877fb4109a1c2621f8f33328bc7f9f
#
_cell.length_a   1.000
_cell.length_b   1.000
_cell.length_c   1.000
_cell.angle_alpha   90.00
_cell.angle_beta   90.00
_cell.angle_gamma   90.00
#
_symmetry.space_group_name_H-M   'P 1'
#
loop_
_entity.id
_entity.type
_entity.pdbx_description
1 polymer ?
#
loop_
_entity_poly.entity_id
_entity_poly.type
_entity_poly.pdbx_seq_one_letter_code
_entity_poly.pdbx_strand_id
1 'polypeptide(L)'
;MLTGEVLTYGGKPIEALFHTDSGGMTESSENVWGSHVPYLRAVRDAQIKTLPWTKTITRADLERKLAAKGHDIGTVRSLALSPLTIGRAAKDRTASGRVKTMTVKGTKGTVTLSGTTWRSLLGLKSTLFDAKLTKDAVTFTGYGSGHGLGISQWGAERMAAKGASYAEILHHYYTGTTLQQLY
;
A
#
# COMPACT_ATOMS: atom_id res chain seq x y z
N MET A 1 10.61 31.87 -6.11
CA MET A 1 9.33 32.53 -5.76
C MET A 1 8.24 31.50 -5.94
N LEU A 2 7.41 31.24 -4.95
CA LEU A 2 6.25 30.37 -5.12
C LEU A 2 5.25 31.11 -5.99
N THR A 3 4.82 30.51 -7.09
CA THR A 3 3.99 31.15 -8.11
C THR A 3 2.50 31.18 -7.73
N GLY A 4 2.12 30.73 -6.54
CA GLY A 4 0.71 30.64 -6.12
C GLY A 4 -0.11 29.61 -6.88
N GLU A 5 0.55 28.61 -7.48
CA GLU A 5 -0.12 27.52 -8.18
C GLU A 5 -0.60 26.46 -7.19
N VAL A 6 -1.82 25.96 -7.40
CA VAL A 6 -2.41 24.86 -6.66
C VAL A 6 -2.95 23.80 -7.61
N LEU A 7 -2.92 22.57 -7.15
CA LEU A 7 -3.52 21.45 -7.86
C LEU A 7 -5.01 21.34 -7.47
N THR A 8 -5.89 21.36 -8.46
CA THR A 8 -7.34 21.34 -8.25
C THR A 8 -8.00 20.17 -8.95
N TYR A 9 -9.15 19.75 -8.42
CA TYR A 9 -10.09 18.82 -9.05
C TYR A 9 -11.50 19.41 -8.94
N GLY A 10 -12.20 19.55 -10.08
CA GLY A 10 -13.51 20.22 -10.09
C GLY A 10 -13.49 21.66 -9.56
N GLY A 11 -12.40 22.38 -9.77
CA GLY A 11 -12.21 23.76 -9.33
C GLY A 11 -11.90 23.93 -7.84
N LYS A 12 -11.70 22.85 -7.08
CA LYS A 12 -11.35 22.89 -5.64
C LYS A 12 -9.94 22.34 -5.43
N PRO A 13 -9.14 22.92 -4.51
CA PRO A 13 -7.86 22.34 -4.13
C PRO A 13 -8.00 20.89 -3.69
N ILE A 14 -7.05 20.04 -4.10
CA ILE A 14 -7.03 18.64 -3.72
C ILE A 14 -6.31 18.43 -2.37
N GLU A 15 -6.56 17.31 -1.74
CA GLU A 15 -5.72 16.78 -0.68
C GLU A 15 -4.56 16.00 -1.31
N ALA A 16 -3.40 16.67 -1.42
CA ALA A 16 -2.22 16.14 -2.12
C ALA A 16 -1.43 15.17 -1.22
N LEU A 17 -1.92 13.94 -1.09
CA LEU A 17 -1.28 12.91 -0.30
C LEU A 17 0.01 12.41 -0.94
N PHE A 18 0.96 12.01 -0.11
CA PHE A 18 2.22 11.43 -0.54
C PHE A 18 2.69 10.32 0.40
N HIS A 19 3.58 9.48 -0.09
CA HIS A 19 4.23 8.40 0.67
C HIS A 19 5.64 8.18 0.13
N THR A 20 6.48 7.46 0.89
CA THR A 20 7.91 7.31 0.56
C THR A 20 8.14 6.53 -0.74
N ASP A 21 7.53 5.34 -0.87
CA ASP A 21 7.77 4.42 -1.99
C ASP A 21 6.52 3.59 -2.29
N SER A 22 6.06 3.62 -3.53
CA SER A 22 4.89 2.85 -3.97
C SER A 22 5.13 1.34 -4.05
N GLY A 23 6.38 0.94 -4.20
CA GLY A 23 6.74 -0.45 -4.51
C GLY A 23 6.47 -0.85 -5.96
N GLY A 24 6.29 0.11 -6.88
CA GLY A 24 6.06 -0.11 -8.32
C GLY A 24 4.64 0.25 -8.81
N MET A 25 3.68 0.44 -7.89
CA MET A 25 2.34 0.93 -8.23
C MET A 25 1.69 1.58 -7.02
N THR A 26 1.07 2.75 -7.20
CA THR A 26 0.26 3.40 -6.17
C THR A 26 -1.06 2.66 -5.96
N GLU A 27 -1.89 3.11 -5.03
CA GLU A 27 -3.17 2.47 -4.73
C GLU A 27 -4.34 3.45 -4.94
N SER A 28 -5.52 2.91 -5.19
CA SER A 28 -6.76 3.68 -5.24
C SER A 28 -7.34 3.88 -3.83
N SER A 29 -7.89 5.06 -3.59
CA SER A 29 -8.31 5.53 -2.26
C SER A 29 -9.31 4.61 -1.56
N GLU A 30 -10.25 4.03 -2.30
CA GLU A 30 -11.28 3.12 -1.78
C GLU A 30 -10.70 1.84 -1.16
N ASN A 31 -9.52 1.40 -1.62
CA ASN A 31 -8.83 0.23 -1.07
C ASN A 31 -8.08 0.52 0.24
N VAL A 32 -7.87 1.78 0.57
CA VAL A 32 -7.15 2.22 1.78
C VAL A 32 -8.10 2.83 2.79
N TRP A 33 -9.04 3.67 2.35
CA TRP A 33 -9.95 4.44 3.20
C TRP A 33 -11.42 3.98 3.11
N GLY A 34 -11.75 3.13 2.11
CA GLY A 34 -13.13 2.71 1.87
C GLY A 34 -13.97 3.73 1.09
N SER A 35 -13.43 4.90 0.73
CA SER A 35 -14.11 5.93 -0.03
C SER A 35 -13.37 6.25 -1.33
N HIS A 36 -14.14 6.46 -2.41
CA HIS A 36 -13.60 6.79 -3.72
C HIS A 36 -13.26 8.29 -3.79
N VAL A 37 -11.98 8.61 -3.98
CA VAL A 37 -11.47 9.95 -4.28
C VAL A 37 -11.03 9.98 -5.74
N PRO A 38 -11.65 10.77 -6.64
CA PRO A 38 -11.48 10.60 -8.08
C PRO A 38 -10.04 10.85 -8.58
N TYR A 39 -9.28 11.67 -7.92
CA TYR A 39 -7.89 11.97 -8.26
C TYR A 39 -6.84 11.09 -7.57
N LEU A 40 -7.23 10.22 -6.61
CA LEU A 40 -6.33 9.26 -5.94
C LEU A 40 -6.54 7.85 -6.51
N ARG A 41 -5.97 7.61 -7.69
CA ARG A 41 -6.07 6.36 -8.44
C ARG A 41 -4.75 5.59 -8.45
N ALA A 42 -4.85 4.28 -8.60
CA ALA A 42 -3.69 3.44 -8.77
C ALA A 42 -3.00 3.74 -10.10
N VAL A 43 -1.76 4.21 -10.05
CA VAL A 43 -0.92 4.47 -11.22
C VAL A 43 0.38 3.67 -11.12
N ARG A 44 0.91 3.24 -12.27
CA ARG A 44 2.22 2.57 -12.31
C ARG A 44 3.30 3.59 -11.99
N ASP A 45 4.14 3.21 -11.04
CA ASP A 45 5.32 3.98 -10.69
C ASP A 45 6.48 3.45 -11.56
N ALA A 46 6.62 4.05 -12.73
CA ALA A 46 7.49 3.53 -13.79
C ALA A 46 8.95 3.42 -13.31
N GLN A 47 9.51 2.22 -13.49
CA GLN A 47 10.95 1.92 -13.42
C GLN A 47 11.60 1.98 -12.03
N ILE A 48 10.86 1.74 -10.97
CA ILE A 48 11.46 1.53 -9.66
C ILE A 48 11.94 0.08 -9.55
N LYS A 49 13.26 -0.12 -9.51
CA LYS A 49 13.84 -1.34 -8.94
C LYS A 49 13.72 -1.22 -7.43
N THR A 50 12.53 -1.50 -6.89
CA THR A 50 12.29 -1.46 -5.45
C THR A 50 13.00 -2.63 -4.79
N LEU A 51 13.80 -2.32 -3.76
CA LEU A 51 14.40 -3.37 -2.94
C LEU A 51 13.30 -3.96 -2.03
N PRO A 52 13.20 -5.28 -1.94
CA PRO A 52 12.25 -5.90 -1.04
C PRO A 52 12.65 -5.60 0.42
N TRP A 53 11.64 -5.44 1.27
CA TRP A 53 11.82 -5.52 2.71
C TRP A 53 11.35 -6.87 3.22
N THR A 54 11.95 -7.34 4.31
CA THR A 54 11.55 -8.58 4.97
C THR A 54 11.32 -8.34 6.45
N LYS A 55 10.27 -8.96 6.99
CA LYS A 55 9.99 -9.00 8.43
C LYS A 55 9.58 -10.41 8.83
N THR A 56 10.30 -10.98 9.79
CA THR A 56 9.98 -12.29 10.36
C THR A 56 9.51 -12.12 11.80
N ILE A 57 8.43 -12.80 12.15
CA ILE A 57 7.94 -12.90 13.53
C ILE A 57 7.71 -14.37 13.89
N THR A 58 7.82 -14.72 15.15
CA THR A 58 7.48 -16.07 15.60
C THR A 58 5.98 -16.34 15.51
N ARG A 59 5.57 -17.60 15.39
CA ARG A 59 4.13 -17.93 15.47
C ARG A 59 3.52 -17.47 16.77
N ALA A 60 4.21 -17.65 17.89
CA ALA A 60 3.77 -17.22 19.21
C ALA A 60 3.54 -15.70 19.28
N ASP A 61 4.39 -14.89 18.65
CA ASP A 61 4.20 -13.44 18.57
C ASP A 61 2.97 -13.07 17.73
N LEU A 62 2.74 -13.77 16.61
CA LEU A 62 1.55 -13.57 15.80
C LEU A 62 0.29 -13.90 16.60
N GLU A 63 0.25 -15.06 17.25
CA GLU A 63 -0.86 -15.53 18.08
C GLU A 63 -1.17 -14.54 19.21
N ARG A 64 -0.14 -14.11 19.95
CA ARG A 64 -0.28 -13.10 21.01
C ARG A 64 -0.83 -11.77 20.50
N LYS A 65 -0.33 -11.27 19.35
CA LYS A 65 -0.81 -10.02 18.75
C LYS A 65 -2.27 -10.12 18.30
N LEU A 66 -2.68 -11.26 17.75
CA LEU A 66 -4.07 -11.50 17.36
C LEU A 66 -4.96 -11.59 18.59
N ALA A 67 -4.58 -12.35 19.61
CA ALA A 67 -5.33 -12.46 20.87
C ALA A 67 -5.51 -11.09 21.56
N ALA A 68 -4.48 -10.25 21.59
CA ALA A 68 -4.55 -8.89 22.12
C ALA A 68 -5.53 -7.96 21.37
N LYS A 69 -5.93 -8.34 20.14
CA LYS A 69 -6.97 -7.68 19.34
C LYS A 69 -8.33 -8.39 19.37
N GLY A 70 -8.51 -9.33 20.29
CA GLY A 70 -9.76 -10.09 20.45
C GLY A 70 -9.89 -11.30 19.50
N HIS A 71 -8.82 -11.70 18.83
CA HIS A 71 -8.81 -12.82 17.88
C HIS A 71 -7.99 -13.99 18.43
N ASP A 72 -8.48 -14.67 19.48
CA ASP A 72 -7.83 -15.92 19.97
C ASP A 72 -8.15 -17.06 19.01
N ILE A 73 -7.26 -17.28 18.07
CA ILE A 73 -7.36 -18.40 17.11
C ILE A 73 -6.60 -19.65 17.57
N GLY A 74 -6.00 -19.62 18.75
CA GLY A 74 -5.12 -20.69 19.25
C GLY A 74 -3.82 -20.77 18.44
N THR A 75 -3.28 -21.98 18.27
CA THR A 75 -2.04 -22.21 17.52
C THR A 75 -2.27 -22.06 16.01
N VAL A 76 -1.47 -21.21 15.35
CA VAL A 76 -1.54 -21.00 13.88
C VAL A 76 -1.27 -22.30 13.14
N ARG A 77 -2.11 -22.62 12.15
CA ARG A 77 -2.02 -23.82 11.32
C ARG A 77 -1.74 -23.52 9.86
N SER A 78 -2.40 -22.53 9.30
CA SER A 78 -2.24 -22.15 7.91
C SER A 78 -2.46 -20.65 7.69
N LEU A 79 -1.95 -20.17 6.57
CA LEU A 79 -2.11 -18.82 6.07
C LEU A 79 -2.59 -18.91 4.62
N ALA A 80 -3.61 -18.13 4.28
CA ALA A 80 -4.11 -18.02 2.91
C ALA A 80 -3.92 -16.60 2.40
N LEU A 81 -3.09 -16.49 1.37
CA LEU A 81 -2.83 -15.27 0.60
C LEU A 81 -2.36 -15.66 -0.80
N SER A 82 -2.96 -15.08 -1.84
CA SER A 82 -2.52 -15.28 -3.22
C SER A 82 -1.12 -14.73 -3.44
N PRO A 83 -0.30 -15.31 -4.34
CA PRO A 83 1.03 -14.79 -4.65
C PRO A 83 1.02 -13.34 -5.10
N LEU A 84 2.03 -12.57 -4.68
CA LEU A 84 2.17 -11.17 -5.06
C LEU A 84 2.59 -11.03 -6.52
N THR A 85 1.78 -10.31 -7.28
CA THR A 85 2.14 -9.81 -8.61
C THR A 85 1.74 -8.34 -8.68
N ILE A 86 2.71 -7.44 -8.83
CA ILE A 86 2.47 -5.99 -8.90
C ILE A 86 1.63 -5.68 -10.14
N GLY A 87 0.54 -4.93 -9.94
CA GLY A 87 -0.39 -4.54 -11.00
C GLY A 87 -1.35 -5.65 -11.43
N ARG A 88 -1.52 -6.69 -10.61
CA ARG A 88 -2.47 -7.77 -10.87
C ARG A 88 -3.38 -8.03 -9.67
N ALA A 89 -4.68 -7.91 -9.90
CA ALA A 89 -5.69 -8.26 -8.91
C ALA A 89 -5.80 -9.77 -8.68
N ALA A 90 -6.18 -10.13 -7.46
CA ALA A 90 -6.62 -11.48 -7.09
C ALA A 90 -7.82 -11.36 -6.14
N LYS A 91 -8.40 -12.48 -5.69
CA LYS A 91 -9.54 -12.49 -4.77
C LYS A 91 -9.24 -11.68 -3.49
N ASP A 92 -8.03 -11.79 -2.99
CA ASP A 92 -7.52 -11.20 -1.75
C ASP A 92 -6.50 -10.07 -1.98
N ARG A 93 -6.37 -9.61 -3.26
CA ARG A 93 -5.48 -8.50 -3.66
C ARG A 93 -6.20 -7.47 -4.50
N THR A 94 -5.80 -6.22 -4.34
CA THR A 94 -6.26 -5.08 -5.15
C THR A 94 -5.62 -5.12 -6.54
N ALA A 95 -6.04 -4.20 -7.42
CA ALA A 95 -5.47 -4.07 -8.75
C ALA A 95 -3.96 -3.71 -8.74
N SER A 96 -3.47 -3.03 -7.71
CA SER A 96 -2.04 -2.75 -7.53
C SER A 96 -1.22 -3.97 -7.10
N GLY A 97 -1.89 -5.06 -6.67
CA GLY A 97 -1.28 -6.26 -6.06
C GLY A 97 -1.20 -6.19 -4.54
N ARG A 98 -1.63 -5.09 -3.91
CA ARG A 98 -1.63 -4.96 -2.45
C ARG A 98 -2.63 -5.91 -1.82
N VAL A 99 -2.33 -6.33 -0.59
CA VAL A 99 -3.22 -7.22 0.18
C VAL A 99 -4.52 -6.47 0.49
N LYS A 100 -5.63 -6.99 -0.02
CA LYS A 100 -6.99 -6.60 0.32
C LYS A 100 -7.40 -7.27 1.63
N THR A 101 -7.22 -8.59 1.70
CA THR A 101 -7.45 -9.39 2.90
C THR A 101 -6.44 -10.53 2.98
N MET A 102 -6.08 -10.94 4.20
CA MET A 102 -5.30 -12.15 4.45
C MET A 102 -5.96 -12.94 5.57
N THR A 103 -6.05 -14.25 5.39
CA THR A 103 -6.70 -15.17 6.32
C THR A 103 -5.66 -16.03 7.03
N VAL A 104 -5.78 -16.12 8.36
CA VAL A 104 -4.98 -17.03 9.20
C VAL A 104 -5.93 -17.97 9.93
N LYS A 105 -5.66 -19.27 9.83
CA LYS A 105 -6.39 -20.32 10.52
C LYS A 105 -5.55 -20.89 11.64
N GLY A 106 -6.13 -21.00 12.81
CA GLY A 106 -5.55 -21.63 13.99
C GLY A 106 -6.36 -22.84 14.46
N THR A 107 -5.99 -23.37 15.63
CA THR A 107 -6.66 -24.54 16.24
C THR A 107 -8.02 -24.23 16.82
N LYS A 108 -8.27 -22.99 17.22
CA LYS A 108 -9.54 -22.53 17.83
C LYS A 108 -10.43 -21.75 16.87
N GLY A 109 -9.89 -21.24 15.77
CA GLY A 109 -10.66 -20.41 14.86
C GLY A 109 -9.91 -19.90 13.64
N THR A 110 -10.58 -19.04 12.89
CA THR A 110 -10.04 -18.42 11.68
C THR A 110 -10.29 -16.92 11.76
N VAL A 111 -9.28 -16.12 11.39
CA VAL A 111 -9.38 -14.67 11.30
C VAL A 111 -9.03 -14.21 9.89
N THR A 112 -9.85 -13.31 9.34
CA THR A 112 -9.58 -12.61 8.08
C THR A 112 -9.56 -11.12 8.36
N LEU A 113 -8.43 -10.47 8.12
CA LEU A 113 -8.26 -9.04 8.35
C LEU A 113 -7.85 -8.35 7.05
N SER A 114 -8.13 -7.04 6.97
CA SER A 114 -7.68 -6.21 5.84
C SER A 114 -6.16 -6.07 5.81
N GLY A 115 -5.60 -5.79 4.62
CA GLY A 115 -4.17 -5.53 4.47
C GLY A 115 -3.70 -4.35 5.33
N THR A 116 -4.52 -3.31 5.48
CA THR A 116 -4.23 -2.15 6.34
C THR A 116 -4.19 -2.54 7.82
N THR A 117 -5.11 -3.39 8.27
CA THR A 117 -5.11 -3.93 9.64
C THR A 117 -3.86 -4.79 9.88
N TRP A 118 -3.51 -5.68 8.95
CA TRP A 118 -2.28 -6.47 9.05
C TRP A 118 -1.03 -5.59 9.10
N ARG A 119 -0.95 -4.58 8.23
CA ARG A 119 0.16 -3.63 8.24
C ARG A 119 0.33 -2.97 9.60
N SER A 120 -0.76 -2.47 10.18
CA SER A 120 -0.76 -1.80 11.49
C SER A 120 -0.40 -2.78 12.63
N LEU A 121 -1.07 -3.94 12.69
CA LEU A 121 -0.87 -4.96 13.73
C LEU A 121 0.58 -5.46 13.79
N LEU A 122 1.19 -5.64 12.63
CA LEU A 122 2.51 -6.23 12.50
C LEU A 122 3.62 -5.19 12.28
N GLY A 123 3.28 -3.90 12.12
CA GLY A 123 4.25 -2.84 11.82
C GLY A 123 4.98 -3.09 10.50
N LEU A 124 4.25 -3.47 9.44
CA LEU A 124 4.82 -3.68 8.10
C LEU A 124 4.99 -2.34 7.38
N LYS A 125 5.97 -2.25 6.49
CA LYS A 125 6.26 -1.00 5.77
C LYS A 125 5.13 -0.60 4.81
N SER A 126 4.46 -1.57 4.18
CA SER A 126 3.36 -1.36 3.23
C SER A 126 2.35 -2.50 3.29
N THR A 127 1.28 -2.40 2.51
CA THR A 127 0.32 -3.50 2.26
C THR A 127 0.69 -4.35 1.03
N LEU A 128 1.81 -4.05 0.36
CA LEU A 128 2.31 -4.77 -0.80
C LEU A 128 3.29 -5.85 -0.36
N PHE A 129 2.77 -6.99 0.11
CA PHE A 129 3.59 -8.07 0.67
C PHE A 129 3.06 -9.46 0.34
N ASP A 130 3.96 -10.45 0.41
CA ASP A 130 3.68 -11.87 0.55
C ASP A 130 3.99 -12.34 1.97
N ALA A 131 3.41 -13.49 2.34
CA ALA A 131 3.62 -14.10 3.64
C ALA A 131 3.88 -15.59 3.51
N LYS A 132 4.94 -16.07 4.15
CA LYS A 132 5.31 -17.49 4.18
C LYS A 132 5.30 -18.01 5.62
N LEU A 133 4.47 -19.01 5.87
CA LEU A 133 4.43 -19.72 7.15
C LEU A 133 5.44 -20.86 7.15
N THR A 134 6.23 -20.94 8.20
CA THR A 134 7.14 -22.07 8.49
C THR A 134 6.72 -22.74 9.80
N LYS A 135 7.45 -23.76 10.26
CA LYS A 135 7.18 -24.45 11.54
C LYS A 135 7.16 -23.46 12.73
N ASP A 136 8.05 -22.49 12.75
CA ASP A 136 8.28 -21.67 13.95
C ASP A 136 7.95 -20.18 13.74
N ALA A 137 7.80 -19.73 12.49
CA ALA A 137 7.70 -18.32 12.16
C ALA A 137 6.79 -18.02 10.95
N VAL A 138 6.43 -16.75 10.82
CA VAL A 138 5.86 -16.17 9.61
C VAL A 138 6.81 -15.12 9.10
N THR A 139 7.21 -15.24 7.83
CA THR A 139 8.05 -14.27 7.14
C THR A 139 7.23 -13.50 6.14
N PHE A 140 7.21 -12.19 6.27
CA PHE A 140 6.60 -11.24 5.34
C PHE A 140 7.69 -10.64 4.46
N THR A 141 7.51 -10.71 3.16
CA THR A 141 8.40 -10.07 2.17
C THR A 141 7.56 -9.14 1.31
N GLY A 142 7.96 -7.88 1.19
CA GLY A 142 7.16 -6.91 0.47
C GLY A 142 7.99 -5.80 -0.16
N TYR A 143 7.28 -4.87 -0.79
CA TYR A 143 7.86 -3.73 -1.50
C TYR A 143 7.17 -2.44 -1.06
N GLY A 144 7.88 -1.33 -1.25
CA GLY A 144 7.35 -0.01 -0.95
C GLY A 144 7.27 0.32 0.55
N SER A 145 6.95 1.57 0.84
CA SER A 145 6.85 2.12 2.20
C SER A 145 5.79 3.22 2.23
N GLY A 146 4.80 3.07 3.09
CA GLY A 146 3.69 4.00 3.25
C GLY A 146 2.34 3.41 2.85
N HIS A 147 1.33 4.28 2.77
CA HIS A 147 -0.06 3.88 2.47
C HIS A 147 -0.32 3.63 0.97
N GLY A 148 0.52 4.18 0.10
CA GLY A 148 0.43 3.99 -1.35
C GLY A 148 -0.44 5.00 -2.10
N LEU A 149 -1.05 6.00 -1.44
CA LEU A 149 -1.91 6.99 -2.09
C LEU A 149 -1.12 8.23 -2.55
N GLY A 150 -1.49 8.75 -3.72
CA GLY A 150 -0.92 9.96 -4.31
C GLY A 150 0.56 9.79 -4.69
N ILE A 151 1.39 10.83 -4.50
CA ILE A 151 2.79 10.84 -4.91
C ILE A 151 3.62 9.79 -4.15
N SER A 152 4.36 8.98 -4.91
CA SER A 152 5.53 8.24 -4.43
C SER A 152 6.75 9.17 -4.50
N GLN A 153 7.35 9.48 -3.36
CA GLN A 153 8.51 10.39 -3.29
C GLN A 153 9.68 9.87 -4.15
N TRP A 154 10.00 8.59 -4.03
CA TRP A 154 11.05 7.98 -4.84
C TRP A 154 10.68 7.88 -6.32
N GLY A 155 9.40 7.69 -6.64
CA GLY A 155 8.92 7.73 -8.02
C GLY A 155 9.04 9.10 -8.64
N ALA A 156 8.61 10.13 -7.91
CA ALA A 156 8.72 11.53 -8.33
C ALA A 156 10.19 11.96 -8.55
N GLU A 157 11.09 11.61 -7.62
CA GLU A 157 12.53 11.85 -7.76
C GLU A 157 13.08 11.26 -9.06
N ARG A 158 12.69 10.02 -9.39
CA ARG A 158 13.16 9.36 -10.61
C ARG A 158 12.55 9.92 -11.88
N MET A 159 11.31 10.38 -11.84
CA MET A 159 10.69 11.10 -12.95
C MET A 159 11.44 12.42 -13.20
N ALA A 160 11.74 13.17 -12.14
CA ALA A 160 12.52 14.41 -12.22
C ALA A 160 13.95 14.16 -12.74
N ALA A 161 14.62 13.10 -12.29
CA ALA A 161 15.96 12.72 -12.78
C ALA A 161 15.98 12.34 -14.28
N LYS A 162 14.82 12.01 -14.85
CA LYS A 162 14.63 11.76 -16.30
C LYS A 162 14.16 12.99 -17.07
N GLY A 163 14.09 14.13 -16.43
CA GLY A 163 13.71 15.40 -17.05
C GLY A 163 12.22 15.71 -17.01
N ALA A 164 11.40 14.93 -16.29
CA ALA A 164 9.99 15.29 -16.12
C ALA A 164 9.85 16.58 -15.30
N SER A 165 8.99 17.49 -15.78
CA SER A 165 8.61 18.70 -15.05
C SER A 165 7.76 18.36 -13.80
N TYR A 166 7.70 19.29 -12.86
CA TYR A 166 6.83 19.13 -11.69
C TYR A 166 5.35 18.95 -12.09
N ALA A 167 4.88 19.59 -13.14
CA ALA A 167 3.54 19.48 -13.64
C ALA A 167 3.24 18.05 -14.16
N GLU A 168 4.16 17.48 -14.94
CA GLU A 168 4.04 16.09 -15.42
C GLU A 168 4.04 15.10 -14.26
N ILE A 169 4.88 15.30 -13.25
CA ILE A 169 4.92 14.47 -12.04
C ILE A 169 3.58 14.55 -11.29
N LEU A 170 3.07 15.75 -11.05
CA LEU A 170 1.80 15.94 -10.35
C LEU A 170 0.63 15.28 -11.11
N HIS A 171 0.52 15.50 -12.42
CA HIS A 171 -0.52 14.89 -13.24
C HIS A 171 -0.41 13.37 -13.38
N HIS A 172 0.80 12.82 -13.26
CA HIS A 172 1.00 11.37 -13.22
C HIS A 172 0.34 10.74 -11.99
N TYR A 173 0.51 11.34 -10.81
CA TYR A 173 0.02 10.77 -9.55
C TYR A 173 -1.40 11.21 -9.16
N TYR A 174 -1.87 12.37 -9.63
CA TYR A 174 -3.20 12.89 -9.33
C TYR A 174 -4.04 12.99 -10.61
N THR A 175 -4.81 11.94 -10.85
CA THR A 175 -5.57 11.77 -12.09
C THR A 175 -6.64 12.85 -12.27
N GLY A 176 -6.70 13.46 -13.47
CA GLY A 176 -7.76 14.41 -13.82
C GLY A 176 -7.70 15.75 -13.08
N THR A 177 -6.56 16.07 -12.48
CA THR A 177 -6.34 17.36 -11.81
C THR A 177 -5.85 18.44 -12.78
N THR A 178 -5.96 19.70 -12.37
CA THR A 178 -5.49 20.87 -13.10
C THR A 178 -4.64 21.75 -12.18
N LEU A 179 -3.51 22.26 -12.68
CA LEU A 179 -2.75 23.32 -12.04
C LEU A 179 -3.44 24.67 -12.30
N GLN A 180 -3.76 25.40 -11.27
CA GLN A 180 -4.40 26.71 -11.34
C GLN A 180 -3.59 27.74 -10.56
N GLN A 181 -3.42 28.92 -11.17
CA GLN A 181 -2.89 30.10 -10.50
C GLN A 181 -4.01 30.66 -9.61
N LEU A 182 -3.79 30.83 -8.31
CA LEU A 182 -4.79 31.40 -7.40
C LEU A 182 -4.57 32.89 -7.12
N TYR A 183 -3.36 33.42 -7.38
CA TYR A 183 -2.98 34.83 -7.22
C TYR A 183 -1.71 35.14 -8.00
#